data_9014ef2d50dd3016ab78c8205e517bc8
#
_entry.id   9014ef2d50dd3016ab78c8205e517bc8
#
_cell.length_a   1.000
_cell.length_b   1.000
_cell.length_c   1.000
_cell.angle_alpha   90.00
_cell.angle_beta   90.00
_cell.angle_gamma   90.00
#
_symmetry.space_group_name_H-M   'P 1'
#
loop_
_entity.id
_entity.type
_entity.pdbx_description
1 polymer ?
#
loop_
_entity_poly.entity_id
_entity_poly.type
_entity_poly.pdbx_seq_one_letter_code
_entity_poly.pdbx_strand_id
1 'polypeptide(L)'
;MDFDALEKQPQNRTRRVRHVVPVGYGTSNPTGAVEGHRVGAGFYKPNKTEKEMKRLLRILLLLGILSFPFRGTGGGLQAQIIGTNITVTVTPDHKDWVYKTGETITFTVDVRKSGTLLDGANITYEMGPELYPEVKKDMVLKEGTTVIKGKMTKPGFYKLKVTAHVAGKDYEGWCSAAVSPEQIQPTAQCPKDFDAFWAKAIEEARWTALEPHIEFLPERSTPDVNTYHVSFQNDRWGRRVYAILNVPTKPGKYPALLRVPGAGVRPYTGDEWFCKQGCIVLEIGIHGIPVTNPQAYYDNLYSAALAGYWHHGLHDRNENYYKHVITGCIRAIDFIETLQTNGVEWDGQNLAVTGSSQGGFLSLATTALDKRVSCYGAVHAALCDHEASLKRQACGWPHYFYDEGQQRPIDHPDPNVVEQTRYYDGVNFARRITVPGYFSFGYNDNVVPPTTAYGTYNVAGGDKTLSPYPKTAHFWYQEQWDEWNAWLLQQLKKNP
;
A
#
# COMPACT_ATOMS: atom_id res chain seq x y z
N MET A 1 63.89 -10.72 -6.51
CA MET A 1 64.45 -9.46 -7.00
C MET A 1 63.45 -8.41 -6.57
N ASP A 2 63.61 -8.00 -5.39
CA ASP A 2 64.37 -6.89 -4.78
C ASP A 2 63.61 -5.59 -4.96
N PHE A 3 63.04 -5.13 -3.78
CA PHE A 3 63.53 -4.04 -2.91
C PHE A 3 63.31 -2.66 -3.51
N ASP A 4 62.95 -1.62 -2.93
CA ASP A 4 62.73 -1.14 -1.55
C ASP A 4 62.31 0.34 -1.63
N ALA A 5 61.48 0.72 -0.71
CA ALA A 5 61.61 1.78 0.29
C ALA A 5 61.50 3.27 -0.16
N LEU A 6 60.81 4.10 0.49
CA LEU A 6 61.04 4.98 1.63
C LEU A 6 59.89 6.00 1.74
N GLU A 7 59.14 5.95 2.82
CA GLU A 7 59.10 6.90 3.95
C GLU A 7 59.26 8.40 3.64
N LYS A 8 58.25 9.18 4.07
CA LYS A 8 58.38 10.30 5.02
C LYS A 8 57.05 10.97 5.36
N GLN A 9 56.66 10.88 6.62
CA GLN A 9 55.93 11.89 7.39
C GLN A 9 56.93 12.96 7.84
N PRO A 10 56.57 14.08 8.56
CA PRO A 10 55.41 14.31 9.43
C PRO A 10 54.91 15.78 9.55
N GLN A 11 54.02 15.96 10.50
CA GLN A 11 53.84 17.03 11.47
C GLN A 11 52.60 17.95 11.39
N ASN A 12 51.66 17.67 12.29
CA ASN A 12 51.28 18.48 13.49
C ASN A 12 50.69 19.89 13.30
N ARG A 13 49.39 20.04 13.72
CA ARG A 13 48.99 21.13 14.63
C ARG A 13 47.66 20.86 15.35
N THR A 14 47.77 20.48 16.60
CA THR A 14 47.14 20.97 17.87
C THR A 14 45.65 21.37 17.89
N ARG A 15 44.90 20.56 18.65
CA ARG A 15 43.92 20.79 19.73
C ARG A 15 43.38 22.21 19.98
N ARG A 16 42.03 22.29 20.07
CA ARG A 16 41.39 22.98 21.22
C ARG A 16 40.14 22.20 21.67
N VAL A 17 40.22 21.66 22.88
CA VAL A 17 39.14 21.13 23.69
C VAL A 17 38.47 22.33 24.37
N ARG A 18 37.12 22.37 24.40
CA ARG A 18 36.39 23.17 25.39
C ARG A 18 35.43 22.27 26.15
N HIS A 19 35.69 22.25 27.45
CA HIS A 19 34.87 21.64 28.48
C HIS A 19 33.49 22.31 28.58
N VAL A 20 32.45 21.49 28.81
CA VAL A 20 31.13 21.90 29.29
C VAL A 20 30.98 21.33 30.72
N VAL A 21 30.70 22.21 31.66
CA VAL A 21 30.38 21.89 33.06
C VAL A 21 28.88 21.93 33.25
N PRO A 22 28.26 21.02 34.04
CA PRO A 22 26.83 21.01 34.27
C PRO A 22 26.42 21.93 35.44
N VAL A 23 25.23 22.54 35.34
CA VAL A 23 24.59 23.28 36.43
C VAL A 23 23.22 22.69 36.72
N GLY A 24 22.99 22.51 38.00
CA GLY A 24 21.93 21.77 38.64
C GLY A 24 20.61 22.50 38.86
N TYR A 25 19.70 21.77 39.43
CA TYR A 25 18.32 22.07 39.83
C TYR A 25 18.18 23.25 40.82
N GLY A 26 17.09 24.03 40.65
CA GLY A 26 16.62 24.97 41.66
C GLY A 26 15.14 25.34 41.44
N THR A 27 14.31 24.89 42.36
CA THR A 27 12.89 25.20 42.56
C THR A 27 12.67 26.62 43.07
N SER A 28 11.64 27.34 42.61
CA SER A 28 10.65 28.09 43.42
C SER A 28 9.78 29.04 42.58
N ASN A 29 8.45 28.96 42.75
CA ASN A 29 7.51 30.06 42.54
C ASN A 29 7.61 31.10 43.66
N PRO A 30 7.21 32.40 43.52
CA PRO A 30 5.80 32.74 43.46
C PRO A 30 5.42 34.05 42.70
N THR A 31 4.13 34.16 42.36
CA THR A 31 3.20 35.30 42.31
C THR A 31 3.68 36.72 41.96
N GLY A 32 3.01 37.37 41.00
CA GLY A 32 2.99 38.82 40.81
C GLY A 32 2.17 39.23 39.58
N ALA A 33 1.00 39.73 39.81
CA ALA A 33 0.17 40.43 38.82
C ALA A 33 0.78 41.79 38.48
N VAL A 34 0.59 42.30 37.23
CA VAL A 34 0.21 43.68 36.92
C VAL A 34 0.20 43.95 35.39
N GLU A 35 -0.94 44.48 34.93
CA GLU A 35 -1.20 45.47 33.86
C GLU A 35 -0.95 45.18 32.37
N GLY A 36 -2.00 45.48 31.64
CA GLY A 36 -2.21 45.39 30.23
C GLY A 36 -1.49 46.42 29.35
N HIS A 37 -1.21 45.97 28.13
CA HIS A 37 -1.11 46.81 26.98
C HIS A 37 -1.80 46.14 25.79
N ARG A 38 -2.84 46.81 25.25
CA ARG A 38 -3.44 46.52 23.97
C ARG A 38 -2.40 46.77 22.87
N VAL A 39 -2.14 45.73 22.07
CA VAL A 39 -1.49 45.89 20.74
C VAL A 39 -2.33 45.18 19.68
N GLY A 40 -2.47 45.86 18.58
CA GLY A 40 -3.45 45.64 17.52
C GLY A 40 -3.48 44.27 16.85
N ALA A 41 -4.67 43.96 16.37
CA ALA A 41 -4.96 42.80 15.53
C ALA A 41 -4.23 42.90 14.18
N GLY A 42 -3.08 42.22 14.08
CA GLY A 42 -2.44 41.94 12.79
C GLY A 42 -3.07 40.72 12.18
N PHE A 43 -3.68 40.86 11.02
CA PHE A 43 -4.17 39.73 10.21
C PHE A 43 -3.01 38.81 9.82
N TYR A 44 -2.94 37.65 10.45
CA TYR A 44 -1.99 36.58 10.11
C TYR A 44 -2.45 35.91 8.82
N LYS A 45 -1.70 36.05 7.72
CA LYS A 45 -1.87 35.24 6.52
C LYS A 45 -1.22 33.86 6.77
N PRO A 46 -1.98 32.77 6.71
CA PRO A 46 -1.40 31.43 6.93
C PRO A 46 -0.34 31.10 5.89
N ASN A 47 0.79 30.58 6.36
CA ASN A 47 1.94 30.21 5.57
C ASN A 47 1.58 29.03 4.63
N LYS A 48 2.27 28.94 3.48
CA LYS A 48 2.04 27.93 2.43
C LYS A 48 2.03 26.48 2.98
N THR A 49 2.89 26.22 3.97
CA THR A 49 3.01 24.95 4.71
C THR A 49 1.75 24.55 5.51
N GLU A 50 1.02 25.52 6.06
CA GLU A 50 -0.18 25.24 6.86
C GLU A 50 -1.38 24.84 5.95
N LYS A 51 -1.44 25.39 4.75
CA LYS A 51 -2.43 24.98 3.75
C LYS A 51 -2.14 23.57 3.19
N GLU A 52 -0.89 23.23 2.99
CA GLU A 52 -0.46 21.89 2.56
C GLU A 52 -0.71 20.86 3.65
N MET A 53 -0.45 21.21 4.90
CA MET A 53 -0.71 20.33 6.06
C MET A 53 -2.22 20.08 6.26
N LYS A 54 -3.08 21.09 6.07
CA LYS A 54 -4.54 20.91 6.11
C LYS A 54 -5.08 20.11 4.93
N ARG A 55 -4.40 20.15 3.78
CA ARG A 55 -4.71 19.33 2.61
C ARG A 55 -4.31 17.88 2.80
N LEU A 56 -3.12 17.62 3.34
CA LEU A 56 -2.65 16.29 3.78
C LEU A 56 -3.55 15.69 4.86
N LEU A 57 -4.00 16.48 5.84
CA LEU A 57 -4.91 16.03 6.89
C LEU A 57 -6.30 15.60 6.34
N ARG A 58 -6.77 16.25 5.26
CA ARG A 58 -8.02 15.85 4.59
C ARG A 58 -7.87 14.55 3.79
N ILE A 59 -6.72 14.29 3.19
CA ILE A 59 -6.40 13.03 2.51
C ILE A 59 -6.26 11.89 3.55
N LEU A 60 -5.66 12.18 4.72
CA LEU A 60 -5.52 11.22 5.83
C LEU A 60 -6.85 10.85 6.48
N LEU A 61 -7.83 11.75 6.54
CA LEU A 61 -9.17 11.44 7.03
C LEU A 61 -9.96 10.50 6.10
N LEU A 62 -9.66 10.50 4.80
CA LEU A 62 -10.25 9.57 3.83
C LEU A 62 -9.61 8.17 3.88
N LEU A 63 -8.35 8.05 4.33
CA LEU A 63 -7.64 6.78 4.48
C LEU A 63 -7.84 6.11 5.86
N GLY A 64 -8.29 6.86 6.86
CA GLY A 64 -8.44 6.41 8.25
C GLY A 64 -9.75 5.70 8.60
N ILE A 65 -10.73 5.60 7.68
CA ILE A 65 -12.10 5.12 7.99
C ILE A 65 -12.29 3.60 7.77
N LEU A 66 -11.27 2.85 7.35
CA LEU A 66 -11.44 1.44 6.96
C LEU A 66 -10.82 0.40 7.90
N SER A 67 -10.96 0.60 9.22
CA SER A 67 -10.54 -0.45 10.17
C SER A 67 -11.42 -0.44 11.43
N PHE A 68 -12.67 -0.88 11.33
CA PHE A 68 -13.45 -1.29 12.52
C PHE A 68 -14.15 -2.62 12.28
N PRO A 69 -13.92 -3.63 13.11
CA PRO A 69 -14.76 -4.82 13.14
C PRO A 69 -16.08 -4.49 13.83
N PHE A 70 -17.20 -4.65 13.16
CA PHE A 70 -18.53 -4.56 13.74
C PHE A 70 -18.77 -5.79 14.63
N ARG A 71 -18.78 -5.62 15.96
CA ARG A 71 -19.48 -6.50 16.89
C ARG A 71 -20.73 -5.76 17.38
N GLY A 72 -21.89 -6.25 16.96
CA GLY A 72 -23.16 -5.76 17.44
C GLY A 72 -23.60 -6.50 18.70
N THR A 73 -24.07 -5.77 19.70
CA THR A 73 -25.15 -6.17 20.60
C THR A 73 -25.76 -4.92 21.25
N GLY A 74 -27.06 -4.81 21.27
CA GLY A 74 -27.78 -3.89 22.16
C GLY A 74 -28.70 -2.91 21.44
N GLY A 75 -29.99 -3.24 21.41
CA GLY A 75 -31.02 -2.38 20.85
C GLY A 75 -31.20 -1.08 21.64
N GLY A 76 -31.23 0.01 20.91
CA GLY A 76 -31.73 1.30 21.30
C GLY A 76 -32.30 1.94 20.06
N LEU A 77 -33.58 2.22 20.03
CA LEU A 77 -34.23 3.04 19.00
C LEU A 77 -33.62 4.44 19.04
N GLN A 78 -32.54 4.64 18.29
CA GLN A 78 -32.13 5.98 17.90
C GLN A 78 -33.00 6.39 16.72
N ALA A 79 -33.77 7.48 16.92
CA ALA A 79 -34.44 8.17 15.83
C ALA A 79 -33.39 8.50 14.77
N GLN A 80 -33.40 7.79 13.65
CA GLN A 80 -32.63 8.14 12.49
C GLN A 80 -33.07 9.54 12.06
N ILE A 81 -32.21 10.53 12.24
CA ILE A 81 -32.32 11.78 11.48
C ILE A 81 -32.20 11.35 10.02
N ILE A 82 -33.34 11.30 9.31
CA ILE A 82 -33.37 11.04 7.87
C ILE A 82 -32.72 12.24 7.19
N GLY A 83 -31.39 12.26 7.18
CA GLY A 83 -30.63 13.16 6.32
C GLY A 83 -31.00 12.82 4.88
N THR A 84 -31.32 13.83 4.08
CA THR A 84 -31.58 13.66 2.64
C THR A 84 -30.35 13.00 2.01
N ASN A 85 -30.44 11.68 1.75
CA ASN A 85 -29.36 10.93 1.15
C ASN A 85 -29.33 11.23 -0.36
N ILE A 86 -28.31 11.97 -0.80
CA ILE A 86 -28.05 12.18 -2.21
C ILE A 86 -27.08 11.08 -2.67
N THR A 87 -27.43 10.37 -3.73
CA THR A 87 -26.57 9.37 -4.37
C THR A 87 -26.37 9.73 -5.84
N VAL A 88 -25.13 9.58 -6.30
CA VAL A 88 -24.74 9.71 -7.70
C VAL A 88 -24.25 8.35 -8.17
N THR A 89 -24.92 7.79 -9.17
CA THR A 89 -24.53 6.50 -9.77
C THR A 89 -24.14 6.69 -11.22
N VAL A 90 -23.05 6.03 -11.60
CA VAL A 90 -22.59 5.96 -12.99
C VAL A 90 -22.48 4.48 -13.34
N THR A 91 -23.20 4.08 -14.38
CA THR A 91 -23.29 2.65 -14.78
C THR A 91 -23.01 2.53 -16.27
N PRO A 92 -22.08 1.67 -16.71
CA PRO A 92 -21.83 1.43 -18.11
C PRO A 92 -22.90 0.48 -18.68
N ASP A 93 -23.08 0.47 -20.00
CA ASP A 93 -24.07 -0.38 -20.68
C ASP A 93 -23.65 -1.85 -20.80
N HIS A 94 -22.34 -2.17 -20.73
CA HIS A 94 -21.86 -3.54 -20.65
C HIS A 94 -21.88 -4.06 -19.20
N LYS A 95 -22.40 -5.27 -18.99
CA LYS A 95 -22.53 -5.88 -17.66
C LYS A 95 -21.18 -6.21 -17.00
N ASP A 96 -20.20 -6.58 -17.79
CA ASP A 96 -18.82 -6.90 -17.37
C ASP A 96 -17.90 -5.68 -17.34
N TRP A 97 -18.41 -4.53 -17.80
CA TRP A 97 -17.68 -3.26 -17.90
C TRP A 97 -16.47 -3.32 -18.87
N VAL A 98 -16.48 -4.26 -19.81
CA VAL A 98 -15.38 -4.48 -20.76
C VAL A 98 -15.80 -4.09 -22.17
N TYR A 99 -14.94 -3.35 -22.85
CA TYR A 99 -15.13 -2.81 -24.21
C TYR A 99 -13.90 -3.08 -25.06
N LYS A 100 -14.07 -3.05 -26.39
CA LYS A 100 -12.96 -3.11 -27.34
C LYS A 100 -12.39 -1.71 -27.59
N THR A 101 -11.12 -1.64 -27.95
CA THR A 101 -10.50 -0.40 -28.43
C THR A 101 -11.31 0.18 -29.59
N GLY A 102 -11.69 1.46 -29.46
CA GLY A 102 -12.50 2.16 -30.46
C GLY A 102 -14.01 1.93 -30.36
N GLU A 103 -14.49 1.11 -29.44
CA GLU A 103 -15.90 0.93 -29.15
C GLU A 103 -16.46 2.14 -28.37
N THR A 104 -17.76 2.43 -28.57
CA THR A 104 -18.43 3.50 -27.82
C THR A 104 -18.87 2.98 -26.46
N ILE A 105 -18.43 3.62 -25.41
CA ILE A 105 -18.81 3.36 -24.02
C ILE A 105 -20.02 4.27 -23.72
N THR A 106 -21.12 3.67 -23.26
CA THR A 106 -22.33 4.40 -22.90
C THR A 106 -22.53 4.34 -21.39
N PHE A 107 -22.43 5.49 -20.72
CA PHE A 107 -22.67 5.59 -19.28
C PHE A 107 -24.05 6.20 -19.00
N THR A 108 -24.83 5.51 -18.16
CA THR A 108 -26.03 6.09 -17.54
C THR A 108 -25.65 6.74 -16.23
N VAL A 109 -26.03 8.00 -16.04
CA VAL A 109 -25.81 8.79 -14.84
C VAL A 109 -27.15 9.05 -14.17
N ASP A 110 -27.30 8.67 -12.91
CA ASP A 110 -28.46 8.95 -12.09
C ASP A 110 -28.04 9.77 -10.87
N VAL A 111 -28.77 10.85 -10.58
CA VAL A 111 -28.70 11.57 -9.30
C VAL A 111 -30.03 11.35 -8.57
N ARG A 112 -29.95 10.82 -7.36
CA ARG A 112 -31.14 10.49 -6.56
C ARG A 112 -31.10 11.19 -5.21
N LYS A 113 -32.29 11.63 -4.77
CA LYS A 113 -32.54 12.13 -3.42
C LYS A 113 -33.44 11.15 -2.71
N SER A 114 -32.94 10.51 -1.65
CA SER A 114 -33.67 9.48 -0.89
C SER A 114 -34.30 8.40 -1.79
N GLY A 115 -33.53 7.92 -2.79
CA GLY A 115 -33.94 6.86 -3.72
C GLY A 115 -34.73 7.33 -4.95
N THR A 116 -35.25 8.56 -5.00
CA THR A 116 -36.01 9.12 -6.13
C THR A 116 -35.09 9.97 -7.01
N LEU A 117 -35.22 9.87 -8.33
CA LEU A 117 -34.47 10.70 -9.28
C LEU A 117 -34.71 12.19 -9.00
N LEU A 118 -33.62 12.98 -8.96
CA LEU A 118 -33.66 14.40 -8.63
C LEU A 118 -33.67 15.23 -9.91
N ASP A 119 -34.88 15.66 -10.33
CA ASP A 119 -35.03 16.55 -11.47
C ASP A 119 -34.31 17.87 -11.24
N GLY A 120 -33.75 18.46 -12.31
CA GLY A 120 -33.05 19.73 -12.27
C GLY A 120 -31.70 19.71 -11.54
N ALA A 121 -31.13 18.52 -11.23
CA ALA A 121 -29.84 18.44 -10.56
C ALA A 121 -28.71 19.03 -11.41
N ASN A 122 -27.97 19.97 -10.86
CA ASN A 122 -26.76 20.50 -11.49
C ASN A 122 -25.62 19.54 -11.26
N ILE A 123 -24.93 19.15 -12.34
CA ILE A 123 -23.74 18.29 -12.27
C ILE A 123 -22.57 18.92 -13.02
N THR A 124 -21.37 18.63 -12.55
CA THR A 124 -20.12 18.71 -13.31
C THR A 124 -19.65 17.30 -13.61
N TYR A 125 -19.28 16.98 -14.84
CA TYR A 125 -18.63 15.69 -15.12
C TYR A 125 -17.27 15.86 -15.76
N GLU A 126 -16.36 14.93 -15.42
CA GLU A 126 -15.03 14.79 -15.98
C GLU A 126 -14.91 13.40 -16.60
N MET A 127 -14.35 13.30 -17.81
CA MET A 127 -14.30 12.07 -18.57
C MET A 127 -13.00 11.96 -19.37
N GLY A 128 -12.39 10.78 -19.40
CA GLY A 128 -11.15 10.49 -20.12
C GLY A 128 -10.46 9.23 -19.62
N PRO A 129 -9.23 8.95 -20.10
CA PRO A 129 -8.39 7.94 -19.51
C PRO A 129 -8.16 8.19 -18.02
N GLU A 130 -7.97 7.13 -17.23
CA GLU A 130 -7.67 7.26 -15.80
C GLU A 130 -6.54 8.25 -15.54
N LEU A 131 -6.68 9.04 -14.47
CA LEU A 131 -5.79 10.14 -14.06
C LEU A 131 -5.70 11.32 -15.06
N TYR A 132 -6.20 11.18 -16.29
CA TYR A 132 -6.04 12.18 -17.36
C TYR A 132 -7.39 12.52 -18.00
N PRO A 133 -8.29 13.23 -17.30
CA PRO A 133 -9.56 13.64 -17.89
C PRO A 133 -9.33 14.59 -19.07
N GLU A 134 -10.00 14.32 -20.18
CA GLU A 134 -9.92 15.09 -21.43
C GLU A 134 -11.11 16.04 -21.60
N VAL A 135 -12.21 15.72 -20.94
CA VAL A 135 -13.45 16.49 -21.02
C VAL A 135 -13.90 16.87 -19.61
N LYS A 136 -14.26 18.15 -19.44
CA LYS A 136 -14.94 18.66 -18.24
C LYS A 136 -16.11 19.54 -18.67
N LYS A 137 -17.32 19.23 -18.22
CA LYS A 137 -18.54 19.96 -18.57
C LYS A 137 -19.52 20.04 -17.43
N ASP A 138 -20.27 21.13 -17.40
CA ASP A 138 -21.42 21.32 -16.54
C ASP A 138 -22.71 21.01 -17.30
N MET A 139 -23.69 20.45 -16.61
CA MET A 139 -24.97 20.04 -17.17
C MET A 139 -26.07 20.09 -16.10
N VAL A 140 -27.30 20.38 -16.53
CA VAL A 140 -28.49 20.19 -15.70
C VAL A 140 -29.20 18.93 -16.15
N LEU A 141 -29.44 18.02 -15.19
CA LEU A 141 -30.14 16.75 -15.47
C LEU A 141 -31.64 16.99 -15.55
N LYS A 142 -32.23 16.66 -16.67
CA LYS A 142 -33.68 16.54 -16.80
C LYS A 142 -34.09 15.18 -16.20
N GLU A 143 -35.13 15.17 -15.39
CA GLU A 143 -35.65 13.96 -14.75
C GLU A 143 -34.61 13.21 -13.88
N GLY A 144 -33.50 13.90 -13.49
CA GLY A 144 -32.48 13.36 -12.62
C GLY A 144 -31.56 12.28 -13.24
N THR A 145 -31.63 12.11 -14.57
CA THR A 145 -30.84 11.12 -15.31
C THR A 145 -30.31 11.67 -16.62
N THR A 146 -29.24 11.04 -17.13
CA THR A 146 -28.69 11.33 -18.48
C THR A 146 -27.82 10.18 -18.97
N VAL A 147 -27.52 10.21 -20.27
CA VAL A 147 -26.58 9.29 -20.92
C VAL A 147 -25.39 10.09 -21.46
N ILE A 148 -24.18 9.68 -21.04
CA ILE A 148 -22.92 10.26 -21.51
C ILE A 148 -22.15 9.19 -22.27
N LYS A 149 -21.62 9.54 -23.44
CA LYS A 149 -20.86 8.60 -24.28
C LYS A 149 -19.39 9.01 -24.35
N GLY A 150 -18.53 7.98 -24.29
CA GLY A 150 -17.09 8.13 -24.42
C GLY A 150 -16.51 7.11 -25.39
N LYS A 151 -15.24 7.28 -25.72
CA LYS A 151 -14.52 6.36 -26.59
C LYS A 151 -13.02 6.43 -26.27
N MET A 152 -12.36 5.29 -26.22
CA MET A 152 -10.92 5.20 -26.03
C MET A 152 -10.28 4.43 -27.19
N THR A 153 -9.16 4.94 -27.72
CA THR A 153 -8.49 4.39 -28.91
C THR A 153 -7.24 3.57 -28.57
N LYS A 154 -6.93 3.46 -27.28
CA LYS A 154 -5.82 2.66 -26.74
C LYS A 154 -6.33 1.74 -25.65
N PRO A 155 -5.68 0.60 -25.39
CA PRO A 155 -5.97 -0.22 -24.20
C PRO A 155 -5.77 0.58 -22.90
N GLY A 156 -6.62 0.34 -21.91
CA GLY A 156 -6.59 1.02 -20.63
C GLY A 156 -7.96 1.12 -19.99
N PHE A 157 -8.15 2.08 -19.09
CA PHE A 157 -9.44 2.34 -18.45
C PHE A 157 -9.94 3.74 -18.76
N TYR A 158 -11.20 3.83 -19.15
CA TYR A 158 -11.90 5.08 -19.44
C TYR A 158 -12.84 5.42 -18.31
N LYS A 159 -12.61 6.56 -17.65
CA LYS A 159 -13.32 6.96 -16.45
C LYS A 159 -14.29 8.09 -16.72
N LEU A 160 -15.51 7.97 -16.19
CA LEU A 160 -16.47 9.05 -16.03
C LEU A 160 -16.65 9.33 -14.54
N LYS A 161 -16.30 10.53 -14.09
CA LYS A 161 -16.57 11.08 -12.77
C LYS A 161 -17.65 12.15 -12.86
N VAL A 162 -18.64 12.07 -11.97
CA VAL A 162 -19.76 13.02 -11.90
C VAL A 162 -19.83 13.61 -10.50
N THR A 163 -19.90 14.92 -10.39
CA THR A 163 -20.12 15.65 -9.14
C THR A 163 -21.48 16.36 -9.23
N ALA A 164 -22.43 15.98 -8.37
CA ALA A 164 -23.72 16.64 -8.25
C ALA A 164 -23.66 17.74 -7.18
N HIS A 165 -24.09 18.95 -7.55
CA HIS A 165 -24.12 20.12 -6.67
C HIS A 165 -25.52 20.30 -6.09
N VAL A 166 -25.76 19.83 -4.86
CA VAL A 166 -27.08 19.83 -4.24
C VAL A 166 -27.04 20.56 -2.90
N ALA A 167 -27.85 21.60 -2.72
CA ALA A 167 -27.97 22.37 -1.48
C ALA A 167 -26.61 22.83 -0.91
N GLY A 168 -25.71 23.29 -1.80
CA GLY A 168 -24.40 23.82 -1.42
C GLY A 168 -23.36 22.75 -1.01
N LYS A 169 -23.64 21.46 -1.31
CA LYS A 169 -22.72 20.33 -1.08
C LYS A 169 -22.49 19.57 -2.37
N ASP A 170 -21.30 18.97 -2.46
CA ASP A 170 -20.89 18.14 -3.58
C ASP A 170 -21.03 16.66 -3.23
N TYR A 171 -21.59 15.90 -4.19
CA TYR A 171 -21.75 14.45 -4.10
C TYR A 171 -21.17 13.81 -5.35
N GLU A 172 -20.31 12.83 -5.18
CA GLU A 172 -19.55 12.25 -6.28
C GLU A 172 -19.96 10.80 -6.56
N GLY A 173 -19.92 10.43 -7.85
CA GLY A 173 -20.02 9.08 -8.32
C GLY A 173 -19.15 8.92 -9.56
N TRP A 174 -18.57 7.74 -9.74
CA TRP A 174 -17.72 7.45 -10.90
C TRP A 174 -17.80 5.99 -11.32
N CYS A 175 -17.41 5.76 -12.57
CA CYS A 175 -17.23 4.43 -13.16
C CYS A 175 -16.05 4.44 -14.10
N SER A 176 -15.22 3.40 -14.04
CA SER A 176 -14.11 3.17 -14.96
C SER A 176 -14.39 1.93 -15.79
N ALA A 177 -14.55 2.10 -17.11
CA ALA A 177 -14.76 1.03 -18.06
C ALA A 177 -13.42 0.51 -18.59
N ALA A 178 -13.23 -0.81 -18.60
CA ALA A 178 -12.05 -1.47 -19.14
C ALA A 178 -12.09 -1.51 -20.67
N VAL A 179 -11.05 -1.06 -21.34
CA VAL A 179 -10.93 -1.08 -22.80
C VAL A 179 -9.77 -1.97 -23.22
N SER A 180 -10.07 -3.12 -23.84
CA SER A 180 -9.10 -4.16 -24.23
C SER A 180 -8.05 -4.41 -23.14
N PRO A 181 -8.45 -4.70 -21.89
CA PRO A 181 -7.54 -4.73 -20.75
C PRO A 181 -6.44 -5.79 -20.87
N GLU A 182 -6.71 -6.88 -21.61
CA GLU A 182 -5.73 -7.92 -21.93
C GLU A 182 -4.56 -7.44 -22.81
N GLN A 183 -4.70 -6.27 -23.44
CA GLN A 183 -3.68 -5.67 -24.30
C GLN A 183 -2.88 -4.57 -23.58
N ILE A 184 -3.22 -4.25 -22.36
CA ILE A 184 -2.47 -3.23 -21.58
C ILE A 184 -1.05 -3.71 -21.37
N GLN A 185 -0.09 -2.89 -21.80
CA GLN A 185 1.33 -3.12 -21.59
C GLN A 185 1.87 -2.11 -20.58
N PRO A 186 2.57 -2.58 -19.53
CA PRO A 186 3.22 -1.67 -18.61
C PRO A 186 4.41 -0.99 -19.29
N THR A 187 4.73 0.21 -18.83
CA THR A 187 5.80 1.04 -19.39
C THR A 187 7.13 0.86 -18.68
N ALA A 188 7.12 0.21 -17.52
CA ALA A 188 8.26 0.03 -16.64
C ALA A 188 9.47 -0.59 -17.36
N GLN A 189 10.61 0.08 -17.26
CA GLN A 189 11.90 -0.39 -17.76
C GLN A 189 12.61 -1.20 -16.68
N CYS A 190 13.30 -2.27 -17.09
CA CYS A 190 14.08 -3.09 -16.18
C CYS A 190 15.56 -2.74 -16.26
N PRO A 191 16.24 -2.42 -15.14
CA PRO A 191 17.68 -2.25 -15.12
C PRO A 191 18.40 -3.54 -15.54
N LYS A 192 19.51 -3.41 -16.26
CA LYS A 192 20.29 -4.56 -16.75
C LYS A 192 20.87 -5.42 -15.63
N ASP A 193 21.20 -4.80 -14.51
CA ASP A 193 21.79 -5.43 -13.33
C ASP A 193 20.75 -5.71 -12.20
N PHE A 194 19.45 -5.68 -12.53
CA PHE A 194 18.37 -5.88 -11.56
C PHE A 194 18.54 -7.16 -10.74
N ASP A 195 18.79 -8.29 -11.40
CA ASP A 195 18.92 -9.58 -10.75
C ASP A 195 20.19 -9.65 -9.88
N ALA A 196 21.31 -9.11 -10.37
CA ALA A 196 22.56 -9.03 -9.61
C ALA A 196 22.43 -8.13 -8.38
N PHE A 197 21.72 -7.00 -8.51
CA PHE A 197 21.44 -6.09 -7.39
C PHE A 197 20.68 -6.80 -6.27
N TRP A 198 19.58 -7.49 -6.60
CA TRP A 198 18.76 -8.18 -5.60
C TRP A 198 19.44 -9.41 -5.03
N ALA A 199 20.16 -10.20 -5.84
CA ALA A 199 20.94 -11.32 -5.34
C ALA A 199 21.97 -10.87 -4.29
N LYS A 200 22.69 -9.78 -4.57
CA LYS A 200 23.65 -9.20 -3.63
C LYS A 200 22.95 -8.66 -2.37
N ALA A 201 21.83 -7.97 -2.51
CA ALA A 201 21.10 -7.41 -1.36
C ALA A 201 20.62 -8.52 -0.40
N ILE A 202 20.16 -9.66 -0.94
CA ILE A 202 19.74 -10.82 -0.15
C ILE A 202 20.94 -11.51 0.51
N GLU A 203 22.03 -11.70 -0.22
CA GLU A 203 23.27 -12.25 0.33
C GLU A 203 23.78 -11.41 1.50
N GLU A 204 23.86 -10.07 1.32
CA GLU A 204 24.27 -9.13 2.38
C GLU A 204 23.36 -9.20 3.62
N ALA A 205 22.04 -9.35 3.43
CA ALA A 205 21.10 -9.51 4.54
C ALA A 205 21.35 -10.81 5.32
N ARG A 206 21.72 -11.88 4.63
CA ARG A 206 22.03 -13.21 5.21
C ARG A 206 23.39 -13.32 5.89
N TRP A 207 24.30 -12.33 5.75
CA TRP A 207 25.55 -12.30 6.52
C TRP A 207 25.31 -12.19 8.03
N THR A 208 24.15 -11.73 8.45
CA THR A 208 23.75 -11.63 9.85
C THR A 208 22.87 -12.79 10.24
N ALA A 209 23.19 -13.46 11.36
CA ALA A 209 22.34 -14.50 11.92
C ALA A 209 20.93 -13.95 12.24
N LEU A 210 19.91 -14.80 12.16
CA LEU A 210 18.51 -14.37 12.44
C LEU A 210 18.30 -13.89 13.87
N GLU A 211 18.96 -14.53 14.85
CA GLU A 211 18.80 -14.24 16.28
C GLU A 211 17.33 -14.03 16.67
N PRO A 212 16.47 -15.04 16.50
CA PRO A 212 15.04 -14.89 16.72
C PRO A 212 14.75 -14.66 18.20
N HIS A 213 13.85 -13.73 18.47
CA HIS A 213 13.22 -13.58 19.78
C HIS A 213 11.74 -13.91 19.63
N ILE A 214 11.25 -14.86 20.47
CA ILE A 214 9.89 -15.40 20.39
C ILE A 214 9.25 -15.25 21.77
N GLU A 215 8.23 -14.40 21.87
CA GLU A 215 7.48 -14.12 23.08
C GLU A 215 6.04 -14.64 22.94
N PHE A 216 5.63 -15.54 23.84
CA PHE A 216 4.28 -16.09 23.83
C PHE A 216 3.26 -15.05 24.31
N LEU A 217 2.14 -14.93 23.59
CA LEU A 217 1.03 -14.02 23.91
C LEU A 217 -0.20 -14.84 24.34
N PRO A 218 -0.33 -15.22 25.63
CA PRO A 218 -1.43 -16.03 26.08
C PRO A 218 -2.80 -15.37 25.89
N GLU A 219 -2.87 -14.05 26.03
CA GLU A 219 -4.07 -13.25 25.85
C GLU A 219 -4.58 -13.19 24.39
N ARG A 220 -3.72 -13.58 23.42
CA ARG A 220 -4.05 -13.66 21.99
C ARG A 220 -4.13 -15.09 21.48
N SER A 221 -3.93 -16.06 22.36
CA SER A 221 -3.94 -17.48 22.02
C SER A 221 -5.31 -18.09 22.29
N THR A 222 -5.62 -19.19 21.59
CA THR A 222 -6.86 -19.96 21.72
C THR A 222 -6.53 -21.44 21.88
N PRO A 223 -7.52 -22.32 22.19
CA PRO A 223 -7.25 -23.76 22.28
C PRO A 223 -6.64 -24.39 21.01
N ASP A 224 -6.86 -23.77 19.83
CA ASP A 224 -6.39 -24.30 18.55
C ASP A 224 -5.17 -23.55 17.98
N VAL A 225 -4.87 -22.35 18.47
CA VAL A 225 -3.82 -21.46 17.92
C VAL A 225 -2.99 -20.85 19.04
N ASN A 226 -1.68 -21.07 19.01
CA ASN A 226 -0.71 -20.34 19.80
C ASN A 226 -0.26 -19.08 19.05
N THR A 227 -0.27 -17.93 19.71
CA THR A 227 0.14 -16.63 19.16
C THR A 227 1.37 -16.11 19.84
N TYR A 228 2.32 -15.61 19.05
CA TYR A 228 3.60 -15.08 19.55
C TYR A 228 3.90 -13.73 18.93
N HIS A 229 4.50 -12.83 19.70
CA HIS A 229 5.23 -11.69 19.18
C HIS A 229 6.66 -12.14 18.88
N VAL A 230 7.09 -11.98 17.65
CA VAL A 230 8.42 -12.43 17.24
C VAL A 230 9.22 -11.30 16.64
N SER A 231 10.55 -11.37 16.77
CA SER A 231 11.45 -10.51 16.01
C SER A 231 12.72 -11.25 15.64
N PHE A 232 13.33 -10.86 14.52
CA PHE A 232 14.58 -11.44 14.02
C PHE A 232 15.39 -10.39 13.26
N GLN A 233 16.71 -10.60 13.17
CA GLN A 233 17.61 -9.67 12.47
C GLN A 233 17.33 -9.68 10.98
N ASN A 234 17.22 -8.46 10.42
CA ASN A 234 17.08 -8.25 8.99
C ASN A 234 18.45 -8.13 8.31
N ASP A 235 19.33 -7.29 8.89
CA ASP A 235 20.63 -6.96 8.32
C ASP A 235 21.68 -6.64 9.39
N ARG A 236 22.94 -6.47 8.95
CA ARG A 236 24.10 -6.14 9.80
C ARG A 236 24.02 -4.79 10.52
N TRP A 237 23.08 -3.93 10.14
CA TRP A 237 22.90 -2.61 10.74
C TRP A 237 22.00 -2.64 11.98
N GLY A 238 21.63 -3.82 12.43
CA GLY A 238 20.80 -3.99 13.63
C GLY A 238 19.31 -3.76 13.38
N ARG A 239 18.88 -3.65 12.12
CA ARG A 239 17.44 -3.60 11.80
C ARG A 239 16.82 -4.96 12.08
N ARG A 240 15.66 -4.96 12.74
CA ARG A 240 14.89 -6.17 13.01
C ARG A 240 13.56 -6.13 12.27
N VAL A 241 13.06 -7.30 11.90
CA VAL A 241 11.66 -7.49 11.53
C VAL A 241 10.91 -7.89 12.78
N TYR A 242 9.76 -7.27 13.02
CA TYR A 242 8.82 -7.65 14.07
C TYR A 242 7.55 -8.19 13.44
N ALA A 243 6.95 -9.22 14.05
CA ALA A 243 5.82 -9.93 13.47
C ALA A 243 4.92 -10.53 14.55
N ILE A 244 3.70 -10.90 14.15
CA ILE A 244 2.84 -11.83 14.89
C ILE A 244 2.92 -13.18 14.20
N LEU A 245 3.28 -14.20 14.97
CA LEU A 245 3.30 -15.59 14.54
C LEU A 245 2.10 -16.32 15.15
N ASN A 246 1.28 -16.94 14.29
CA ASN A 246 0.24 -17.86 14.69
C ASN A 246 0.64 -19.27 14.25
N VAL A 247 0.61 -20.23 15.18
CA VAL A 247 0.88 -21.66 14.88
C VAL A 247 -0.22 -22.54 15.47
N PRO A 248 -0.55 -23.66 14.81
CA PRO A 248 -1.44 -24.67 15.40
C PRO A 248 -0.90 -25.15 16.76
N THR A 249 -1.78 -25.47 17.70
CA THR A 249 -1.38 -25.99 19.02
C THR A 249 -0.87 -27.43 18.95
N LYS A 250 -1.27 -28.20 17.93
CA LYS A 250 -0.84 -29.60 17.72
C LYS A 250 0.51 -29.62 17.05
N PRO A 251 1.49 -30.41 17.58
CA PRO A 251 2.76 -30.65 16.90
C PRO A 251 2.55 -31.25 15.50
N GLY A 252 3.41 -30.89 14.56
CA GLY A 252 3.35 -31.39 13.18
C GLY A 252 4.03 -30.48 12.18
N LYS A 253 4.01 -30.92 10.91
CA LYS A 253 4.48 -30.12 9.77
C LYS A 253 3.29 -29.49 9.08
N TYR A 254 3.38 -28.19 8.80
CA TYR A 254 2.29 -27.39 8.27
C TYR A 254 2.74 -26.53 7.10
N PRO A 255 1.88 -26.28 6.11
CA PRO A 255 2.10 -25.23 5.14
C PRO A 255 2.18 -23.86 5.85
N ALA A 256 2.83 -22.89 5.23
CA ALA A 256 3.01 -21.57 5.81
C ALA A 256 2.42 -20.46 4.93
N LEU A 257 1.96 -19.41 5.58
CA LEU A 257 1.52 -18.17 4.97
C LEU A 257 2.32 -16.98 5.53
N LEU A 258 3.02 -16.26 4.67
CA LEU A 258 3.60 -14.96 4.98
C LEU A 258 2.62 -13.86 4.57
N ARG A 259 2.06 -13.13 5.53
CA ARG A 259 1.28 -11.92 5.28
C ARG A 259 2.17 -10.70 5.30
N VAL A 260 2.17 -9.96 4.21
CA VAL A 260 2.93 -8.73 4.04
C VAL A 260 1.99 -7.52 4.00
N PRO A 261 2.32 -6.40 4.69
CA PRO A 261 1.35 -5.35 4.98
C PRO A 261 1.14 -4.37 3.84
N GLY A 262 -0.08 -3.84 3.74
CA GLY A 262 -0.38 -2.60 3.03
C GLY A 262 0.32 -1.38 3.66
N ALA A 263 0.29 -0.23 2.98
CA ALA A 263 0.91 0.99 3.48
C ALA A 263 0.29 1.47 4.79
N GLY A 264 1.11 2.10 5.64
CA GLY A 264 0.73 2.64 6.94
C GLY A 264 1.59 2.14 8.08
N VAL A 265 1.53 2.83 9.21
CA VAL A 265 2.26 2.52 10.45
C VAL A 265 1.22 2.16 11.51
N ARG A 266 1.17 0.89 11.92
CA ARG A 266 0.10 0.36 12.76
C ARG A 266 0.52 -0.89 13.53
N PRO A 267 -0.24 -1.30 14.59
CA PRO A 267 -0.06 -2.60 15.21
C PRO A 267 -0.61 -3.71 14.32
N TYR A 268 -0.20 -4.96 14.62
CA TYR A 268 -0.70 -6.16 13.96
C TYR A 268 -1.25 -7.15 14.98
N THR A 269 -2.18 -7.99 14.54
CA THR A 269 -2.87 -8.95 15.41
C THR A 269 -2.61 -10.41 15.04
N GLY A 270 -2.06 -10.65 13.86
CA GLY A 270 -1.95 -11.96 13.26
C GLY A 270 -3.23 -12.39 12.53
N ASP A 271 -3.21 -13.58 11.95
CA ASP A 271 -4.36 -14.16 11.26
C ASP A 271 -4.71 -15.53 11.84
N GLU A 272 -5.42 -15.48 12.97
CA GLU A 272 -5.91 -16.66 13.67
C GLU A 272 -6.82 -17.52 12.79
N TRP A 273 -7.68 -16.86 11.98
CA TRP A 273 -8.61 -17.57 11.12
C TRP A 273 -7.89 -18.49 10.12
N PHE A 274 -6.87 -17.96 9.45
CA PHE A 274 -6.11 -18.74 8.47
C PHE A 274 -5.29 -19.85 9.15
N CYS A 275 -4.73 -19.58 10.34
CA CYS A 275 -4.01 -20.57 11.14
C CYS A 275 -4.91 -21.75 11.55
N LYS A 276 -6.17 -21.51 11.92
CA LYS A 276 -7.17 -22.55 12.21
C LYS A 276 -7.45 -23.48 11.03
N GLN A 277 -7.13 -23.07 9.81
CA GLN A 277 -7.22 -23.94 8.63
C GLN A 277 -6.04 -24.93 8.52
N GLY A 278 -5.15 -24.96 9.51
CA GLY A 278 -3.97 -25.85 9.55
C GLY A 278 -2.76 -25.27 8.84
N CYS A 279 -2.46 -24.00 9.05
CA CYS A 279 -1.29 -23.33 8.48
C CYS A 279 -0.51 -22.58 9.56
N ILE A 280 0.80 -22.44 9.40
CA ILE A 280 1.62 -21.47 10.11
C ILE A 280 1.34 -20.11 9.44
N VAL A 281 1.10 -19.04 10.21
CA VAL A 281 0.93 -17.70 9.69
C VAL A 281 1.91 -16.74 10.34
N LEU A 282 2.67 -16.03 9.53
CA LEU A 282 3.56 -14.95 9.96
C LEU A 282 3.09 -13.63 9.34
N GLU A 283 2.55 -12.72 10.16
CA GLU A 283 2.17 -11.36 9.74
C GLU A 283 3.25 -10.38 10.17
N ILE A 284 3.99 -9.81 9.22
CA ILE A 284 5.14 -8.96 9.50
C ILE A 284 4.82 -7.48 9.54
N GLY A 285 5.54 -6.72 10.37
CA GLY A 285 5.70 -5.27 10.26
C GLY A 285 6.96 -4.92 9.47
N ILE A 286 6.94 -3.78 8.77
CA ILE A 286 8.03 -3.39 7.85
C ILE A 286 8.89 -2.22 8.34
N HIS A 287 8.58 -1.67 9.51
CA HIS A 287 9.21 -0.43 9.99
C HIS A 287 10.33 -0.66 11.02
N GLY A 288 10.67 -1.90 11.32
CA GLY A 288 11.68 -2.23 12.32
C GLY A 288 11.29 -1.86 13.75
N ILE A 289 10.00 -1.83 14.05
CA ILE A 289 9.43 -1.48 15.37
C ILE A 289 8.50 -2.59 15.85
N PRO A 290 8.38 -2.81 17.18
CA PRO A 290 7.44 -3.78 17.74
C PRO A 290 6.03 -3.56 17.20
N VAL A 291 5.28 -4.66 16.98
CA VAL A 291 3.95 -4.62 16.34
C VAL A 291 2.79 -4.74 17.33
N THR A 292 3.07 -4.71 18.62
CA THR A 292 2.10 -4.89 19.71
C THR A 292 1.87 -3.64 20.55
N ASN A 293 2.50 -2.52 20.20
CA ASN A 293 2.34 -1.25 20.90
C ASN A 293 0.93 -0.66 20.73
N PRO A 294 0.48 0.25 21.60
CA PRO A 294 -0.76 0.99 21.45
C PRO A 294 -0.81 1.82 20.15
N GLN A 295 -2.00 2.02 19.57
CA GLN A 295 -2.20 2.77 18.32
C GLN A 295 -1.54 4.16 18.33
N ALA A 296 -1.63 4.90 19.44
CA ALA A 296 -1.04 6.23 19.56
C ALA A 296 0.49 6.27 19.34
N TYR A 297 1.20 5.16 19.63
CA TYR A 297 2.64 5.04 19.35
C TYR A 297 2.90 5.10 17.84
N TYR A 298 2.10 4.39 17.06
CA TYR A 298 2.21 4.34 15.60
C TYR A 298 1.75 5.63 14.94
N ASP A 299 0.69 6.27 15.46
CA ASP A 299 0.20 7.56 14.96
C ASP A 299 1.26 8.65 15.11
N ASN A 300 1.99 8.66 16.24
CA ASN A 300 3.11 9.57 16.48
C ASN A 300 4.26 9.34 15.47
N LEU A 301 4.61 8.08 15.20
CA LEU A 301 5.67 7.77 14.24
C LEU A 301 5.24 8.12 12.81
N TYR A 302 3.99 7.85 12.44
CA TYR A 302 3.45 8.14 11.12
C TYR A 302 3.37 9.65 10.85
N SER A 303 3.08 10.46 11.87
CA SER A 303 3.06 11.92 11.74
C SER A 303 4.45 12.58 11.82
N ALA A 304 5.51 11.81 12.14
CA ALA A 304 6.88 12.31 12.34
C ALA A 304 7.91 11.51 11.50
N ALA A 305 8.66 10.62 12.14
CA ALA A 305 9.82 9.95 11.52
C ALA A 305 9.47 9.05 10.33
N LEU A 306 8.26 8.51 10.29
CA LEU A 306 7.77 7.63 9.21
C LEU A 306 6.76 8.33 8.28
N ALA A 307 6.62 9.67 8.38
CA ALA A 307 5.80 10.43 7.45
C ALA A 307 6.37 10.30 6.03
N GLY A 308 5.53 9.82 5.07
CA GLY A 308 5.96 9.68 3.68
C GLY A 308 7.17 8.75 3.48
N TYR A 309 7.34 7.72 4.32
CA TYR A 309 8.47 6.78 4.27
C TYR A 309 8.72 6.18 2.88
N TRP A 310 7.69 6.09 2.04
CA TRP A 310 7.81 5.60 0.67
C TRP A 310 8.59 6.53 -0.26
N HIS A 311 8.91 7.75 0.17
CA HIS A 311 9.79 8.67 -0.52
C HIS A 311 11.23 8.66 0.03
N HIS A 312 11.52 7.88 1.08
CA HIS A 312 12.85 7.87 1.68
C HIS A 312 13.86 7.15 0.78
N GLY A 313 14.99 7.80 0.50
CA GLY A 313 16.11 7.23 -0.23
C GLY A 313 15.89 7.03 -1.74
N LEU A 314 14.96 7.74 -2.38
CA LEU A 314 14.67 7.58 -3.81
C LEU A 314 15.86 7.88 -4.74
N HIS A 315 16.84 8.66 -4.29
CA HIS A 315 18.02 9.04 -5.09
C HIS A 315 19.11 7.98 -5.14
N ASP A 316 19.06 6.98 -4.27
CA ASP A 316 20.03 5.88 -4.23
C ASP A 316 19.29 4.55 -3.96
N ARG A 317 19.42 3.62 -4.92
CA ARG A 317 18.84 2.28 -4.79
C ARG A 317 19.28 1.53 -3.53
N ASN A 318 20.46 1.85 -2.96
CA ASN A 318 20.95 1.21 -1.75
C ASN A 318 20.32 1.78 -0.48
N GLU A 319 19.88 3.04 -0.52
CA GLU A 319 19.25 3.75 0.59
C GLU A 319 17.73 3.78 0.50
N ASN A 320 17.16 3.30 -0.62
CA ASN A 320 15.72 3.24 -0.80
C ASN A 320 15.06 2.45 0.32
N TYR A 321 14.00 3.03 0.91
CA TYR A 321 13.29 2.45 2.03
C TYR A 321 12.87 0.99 1.80
N TYR A 322 12.43 0.67 0.59
CA TYR A 322 11.97 -0.67 0.26
C TYR A 322 13.09 -1.70 0.14
N LYS A 323 14.37 -1.31 0.11
CA LYS A 323 15.46 -2.29 0.10
C LYS A 323 15.40 -3.18 1.35
N HIS A 324 15.40 -2.56 2.53
CA HIS A 324 15.33 -3.31 3.79
C HIS A 324 13.96 -3.94 4.05
N VAL A 325 12.87 -3.38 3.48
CA VAL A 325 11.54 -4.00 3.56
C VAL A 325 11.50 -5.32 2.80
N ILE A 326 11.98 -5.33 1.55
CA ILE A 326 11.98 -6.53 0.70
C ILE A 326 12.95 -7.58 1.27
N THR A 327 14.17 -7.18 1.68
CA THR A 327 15.07 -8.12 2.36
C THR A 327 14.46 -8.66 3.65
N GLY A 328 13.72 -7.84 4.40
CA GLY A 328 12.96 -8.26 5.57
C GLY A 328 11.90 -9.33 5.28
N CYS A 329 11.21 -9.25 4.13
CA CYS A 329 10.29 -10.29 3.68
C CYS A 329 11.03 -11.61 3.39
N ILE A 330 12.22 -11.56 2.77
CA ILE A 330 13.06 -12.75 2.54
C ILE A 330 13.53 -13.35 3.87
N ARG A 331 13.98 -12.51 4.81
CA ARG A 331 14.39 -12.94 6.16
C ARG A 331 13.22 -13.54 6.96
N ALA A 332 11.99 -13.11 6.69
CA ALA A 332 10.79 -13.72 7.26
C ALA A 332 10.61 -15.17 6.76
N ILE A 333 10.93 -15.46 5.51
CA ILE A 333 10.94 -16.83 4.99
C ILE A 333 12.08 -17.63 5.61
N ASP A 334 13.28 -17.03 5.77
CA ASP A 334 14.39 -17.68 6.49
C ASP A 334 13.99 -18.04 7.93
N PHE A 335 13.21 -17.17 8.62
CA PHE A 335 12.68 -17.47 9.95
C PHE A 335 11.65 -18.61 9.93
N ILE A 336 10.71 -18.63 8.97
CA ILE A 336 9.73 -19.73 8.82
C ILE A 336 10.45 -21.06 8.60
N GLU A 337 11.51 -21.10 7.80
CA GLU A 337 12.29 -22.30 7.51
C GLU A 337 12.99 -22.88 8.77
N THR A 338 13.39 -22.00 9.69
CA THR A 338 14.06 -22.41 10.93
C THR A 338 13.10 -22.59 12.11
N LEU A 339 11.80 -22.43 11.90
CA LEU A 339 10.80 -22.45 12.97
C LEU A 339 10.71 -23.86 13.60
N GLN A 340 10.93 -23.92 14.91
CA GLN A 340 10.71 -25.08 15.75
C GLN A 340 10.07 -24.65 17.06
N THR A 341 8.77 -24.39 17.02
CA THR A 341 8.03 -23.85 18.17
C THR A 341 6.97 -24.86 18.60
N ASN A 342 7.10 -25.41 19.80
CA ASN A 342 6.18 -26.44 20.36
C ASN A 342 5.98 -27.68 19.46
N GLY A 343 7.02 -28.08 18.73
CA GLY A 343 6.96 -29.20 17.78
C GLY A 343 6.20 -28.89 16.49
N VAL A 344 5.92 -27.61 16.23
CA VAL A 344 5.37 -27.14 14.96
C VAL A 344 6.52 -26.70 14.06
N GLU A 345 6.54 -27.22 12.83
CA GLU A 345 7.54 -26.93 11.80
C GLU A 345 6.84 -26.63 10.47
N TRP A 346 7.50 -25.86 9.61
CA TRP A 346 7.09 -25.73 8.21
C TRP A 346 7.30 -27.06 7.46
N ASP A 347 6.40 -27.40 6.54
CA ASP A 347 6.48 -28.64 5.76
C ASP A 347 7.63 -28.66 4.71
N GLY A 348 8.29 -27.51 4.51
CA GLY A 348 9.43 -27.36 3.59
C GLY A 348 9.04 -27.21 2.12
N GLN A 349 7.76 -27.15 1.78
CA GLN A 349 7.29 -27.12 0.38
C GLN A 349 6.22 -26.08 0.12
N ASN A 350 5.23 -25.95 1.01
CA ASN A 350 4.04 -25.15 0.78
C ASN A 350 4.14 -23.82 1.52
N LEU A 351 4.52 -22.76 0.80
CA LEU A 351 4.63 -21.40 1.32
C LEU A 351 3.91 -20.42 0.42
N ALA A 352 2.89 -19.76 0.94
CA ALA A 352 2.23 -18.65 0.25
C ALA A 352 2.73 -17.30 0.78
N VAL A 353 2.80 -16.30 -0.11
CA VAL A 353 3.01 -14.90 0.26
C VAL A 353 1.84 -14.08 -0.24
N THR A 354 1.25 -13.24 0.64
CA THR A 354 0.08 -12.48 0.23
C THR A 354 -0.07 -11.14 0.95
N GLY A 355 -0.69 -10.21 0.26
CA GLY A 355 -1.03 -8.89 0.79
C GLY A 355 -1.81 -8.04 -0.19
N SER A 356 -2.28 -6.89 0.30
CA SER A 356 -3.02 -5.91 -0.49
C SER A 356 -2.29 -4.58 -0.55
N SER A 357 -2.50 -3.82 -1.62
CA SER A 357 -1.88 -2.50 -1.82
C SER A 357 -0.35 -2.60 -1.86
N GLN A 358 0.38 -1.88 -1.01
CA GLN A 358 1.82 -2.11 -0.80
C GLN A 358 2.13 -3.59 -0.53
N GLY A 359 1.26 -4.31 0.20
CA GLY A 359 1.40 -5.74 0.45
C GLY A 359 1.28 -6.57 -0.84
N GLY A 360 0.46 -6.16 -1.79
CA GLY A 360 0.40 -6.77 -3.12
C GLY A 360 1.73 -6.65 -3.87
N PHE A 361 2.35 -5.48 -3.83
CA PHE A 361 3.72 -5.27 -4.34
C PHE A 361 4.75 -6.14 -3.62
N LEU A 362 4.71 -6.17 -2.28
CA LEU A 362 5.64 -7.00 -1.49
C LEU A 362 5.46 -8.48 -1.76
N SER A 363 4.23 -8.93 -2.06
CA SER A 363 3.97 -10.32 -2.49
C SER A 363 4.64 -10.62 -3.82
N LEU A 364 4.55 -9.72 -4.81
CA LEU A 364 5.24 -9.84 -6.09
C LEU A 364 6.75 -9.88 -5.90
N ALA A 365 7.30 -8.93 -5.13
CA ALA A 365 8.75 -8.83 -4.92
C ALA A 365 9.31 -10.05 -4.19
N THR A 366 8.67 -10.48 -3.10
CA THR A 366 9.10 -11.64 -2.32
C THR A 366 9.05 -12.92 -3.16
N THR A 367 7.96 -13.13 -3.89
CA THR A 367 7.79 -14.33 -4.75
C THR A 367 8.81 -14.38 -5.88
N ALA A 368 9.11 -13.26 -6.49
CA ALA A 368 10.11 -13.19 -7.56
C ALA A 368 11.54 -13.49 -7.08
N LEU A 369 11.84 -13.16 -5.82
CA LEU A 369 13.19 -13.22 -5.27
C LEU A 369 13.47 -14.48 -4.44
N ASP A 370 12.43 -15.21 -3.98
CA ASP A 370 12.61 -16.40 -3.16
C ASP A 370 11.88 -17.61 -3.74
N LYS A 371 12.65 -18.61 -4.14
CA LYS A 371 12.15 -19.83 -4.79
C LYS A 371 11.41 -20.79 -3.85
N ARG A 372 11.44 -20.55 -2.54
CA ARG A 372 10.67 -21.33 -1.55
C ARG A 372 9.18 -20.99 -1.59
N VAL A 373 8.81 -19.86 -2.17
CA VAL A 373 7.41 -19.47 -2.35
C VAL A 373 6.77 -20.36 -3.41
N SER A 374 5.68 -21.04 -3.05
CA SER A 374 4.95 -21.97 -3.93
C SER A 374 3.73 -21.31 -4.62
N CYS A 375 3.16 -20.26 -4.03
CA CYS A 375 2.08 -19.47 -4.63
C CYS A 375 1.98 -18.08 -3.98
N TYR A 376 1.28 -17.16 -4.62
CA TYR A 376 1.12 -15.80 -4.07
C TYR A 376 -0.27 -15.20 -4.34
N GLY A 377 -0.64 -14.19 -3.52
CA GLY A 377 -1.80 -13.35 -3.73
C GLY A 377 -1.40 -11.87 -3.78
N ALA A 378 -1.66 -11.20 -4.89
CA ALA A 378 -1.39 -9.78 -5.11
C ALA A 378 -2.71 -9.03 -5.32
N VAL A 379 -3.27 -8.46 -4.24
CA VAL A 379 -4.53 -7.73 -4.27
C VAL A 379 -4.24 -6.23 -4.30
N HIS A 380 -4.83 -5.49 -5.25
CA HIS A 380 -4.60 -4.05 -5.45
C HIS A 380 -3.11 -3.67 -5.45
N ALA A 381 -2.24 -4.43 -6.15
CA ALA A 381 -0.78 -4.27 -6.05
C ALA A 381 -0.31 -2.86 -6.39
N ALA A 382 0.16 -2.12 -5.38
CA ALA A 382 0.75 -0.79 -5.52
C ALA A 382 2.20 -0.87 -6.03
N LEU A 383 2.89 0.27 -6.14
CA LEU A 383 4.29 0.37 -6.57
C LEU A 383 4.58 -0.36 -7.90
N CYS A 384 3.63 -0.31 -8.82
CA CYS A 384 3.76 -0.91 -10.15
C CYS A 384 3.70 0.19 -11.21
N ASP A 385 4.55 0.07 -12.23
CA ASP A 385 4.61 0.95 -13.40
C ASP A 385 4.79 2.44 -13.04
N HIS A 386 5.84 2.74 -12.28
CA HIS A 386 6.12 4.09 -11.79
C HIS A 386 6.27 5.12 -12.91
N GLU A 387 6.88 4.73 -14.04
CA GLU A 387 7.14 5.60 -15.18
C GLU A 387 5.93 5.82 -16.08
N ALA A 388 4.80 5.14 -15.84
CA ALA A 388 3.62 5.21 -16.71
C ALA A 388 3.12 6.65 -16.87
N SER A 389 3.12 7.45 -15.80
CA SER A 389 2.71 8.85 -15.86
C SER A 389 3.53 9.68 -16.84
N LEU A 390 4.85 9.42 -16.98
CA LEU A 390 5.72 10.11 -17.93
C LEU A 390 5.32 9.85 -19.39
N LYS A 391 4.55 8.80 -19.63
CA LYS A 391 3.98 8.44 -20.95
C LYS A 391 2.48 8.71 -21.02
N ARG A 392 1.92 9.47 -20.05
CA ARG A 392 0.50 9.78 -19.91
C ARG A 392 -0.38 8.52 -19.83
N GLN A 393 0.13 7.48 -19.18
CA GLN A 393 -0.61 6.29 -18.76
C GLN A 393 -0.76 6.33 -17.24
N ALA A 394 -1.83 5.77 -16.69
CA ALA A 394 -2.03 5.74 -15.25
C ALA A 394 -0.90 4.94 -14.57
N CYS A 395 -0.33 5.51 -13.50
CA CYS A 395 0.74 4.92 -12.70
C CYS A 395 0.22 4.45 -11.35
N GLY A 396 0.86 3.44 -10.74
CA GLY A 396 0.52 2.94 -9.42
C GLY A 396 0.94 3.89 -8.28
N TRP A 397 0.25 3.77 -7.13
CA TRP A 397 0.68 4.44 -5.92
C TRP A 397 2.15 4.09 -5.61
N PRO A 398 2.99 5.07 -5.13
CA PRO A 398 2.63 6.37 -4.59
C PRO A 398 2.69 7.52 -5.63
N HIS A 399 2.55 7.25 -6.91
CA HIS A 399 2.48 8.23 -7.99
C HIS A 399 3.74 9.11 -8.08
N TYR A 400 4.94 8.53 -7.97
CA TYR A 400 6.23 9.26 -7.88
C TYR A 400 6.41 10.36 -8.93
N PHE A 401 5.88 10.17 -10.14
CA PHE A 401 6.07 11.08 -11.25
C PHE A 401 4.76 11.70 -11.78
N TYR A 402 3.75 11.79 -10.92
CA TYR A 402 2.44 12.37 -11.24
C TYR A 402 2.05 13.45 -10.23
N ASP A 403 1.66 14.63 -10.73
CA ASP A 403 1.11 15.71 -9.92
C ASP A 403 -0.40 15.54 -9.81
N GLU A 404 -0.86 15.04 -8.67
CA GLU A 404 -2.30 14.83 -8.40
C GLU A 404 -3.10 16.14 -8.40
N GLY A 405 -2.45 17.24 -8.03
CA GLY A 405 -3.10 18.55 -7.96
C GLY A 405 -3.38 19.15 -9.34
N GLN A 406 -2.53 18.85 -10.32
CA GLN A 406 -2.63 19.33 -11.68
C GLN A 406 -3.09 18.24 -12.66
N GLN A 407 -3.28 17.00 -12.19
CA GLN A 407 -3.68 15.84 -12.99
C GLN A 407 -2.80 15.65 -14.24
N ARG A 408 -1.48 15.72 -14.06
CA ARG A 408 -0.51 15.59 -15.15
C ARG A 408 0.82 14.99 -14.68
N PRO A 409 1.65 14.50 -15.60
CA PRO A 409 3.02 14.12 -15.27
C PRO A 409 3.76 15.29 -14.61
N ILE A 410 4.71 14.96 -13.71
CA ILE A 410 5.65 15.95 -13.17
C ILE A 410 6.53 16.48 -14.32
N ASP A 411 6.65 17.80 -14.41
CA ASP A 411 7.57 18.43 -15.34
C ASP A 411 9.02 18.19 -14.88
N HIS A 412 9.88 17.75 -15.77
CA HIS A 412 11.30 17.55 -15.52
C HIS A 412 11.60 16.69 -14.28
N PRO A 413 11.15 15.43 -14.23
CA PRO A 413 11.50 14.51 -13.13
C PRO A 413 13.03 14.34 -13.09
N ASP A 414 13.58 14.18 -11.88
CA ASP A 414 15.00 13.88 -11.72
C ASP A 414 15.34 12.54 -12.41
N PRO A 415 16.18 12.52 -13.46
CA PRO A 415 16.50 11.29 -14.18
C PRO A 415 17.13 10.22 -13.28
N ASN A 416 17.88 10.61 -12.24
CA ASN A 416 18.46 9.70 -11.30
C ASN A 416 17.35 9.01 -10.47
N VAL A 417 16.37 9.75 -9.96
CA VAL A 417 15.23 9.17 -9.23
C VAL A 417 14.45 8.21 -10.13
N VAL A 418 14.20 8.58 -11.39
CA VAL A 418 13.55 7.69 -12.36
C VAL A 418 14.31 6.37 -12.49
N GLU A 419 15.65 6.43 -12.65
CA GLU A 419 16.47 5.23 -12.78
C GLU A 419 16.49 4.38 -11.51
N GLN A 420 16.66 5.01 -10.33
CA GLN A 420 16.75 4.30 -9.05
C GLN A 420 15.42 3.62 -8.68
N THR A 421 14.28 4.23 -8.99
CA THR A 421 12.95 3.64 -8.69
C THR A 421 12.63 2.40 -9.53
N ARG A 422 13.28 2.17 -10.67
CA ARG A 422 13.12 0.97 -11.50
C ARG A 422 13.46 -0.33 -10.78
N TYR A 423 14.39 -0.28 -9.81
CA TYR A 423 14.75 -1.44 -8.98
C TYR A 423 13.64 -1.85 -8.03
N TYR A 424 12.64 -0.99 -7.82
CA TYR A 424 11.53 -1.15 -6.88
C TYR A 424 10.18 -1.13 -7.58
N ASP A 425 10.15 -1.32 -8.90
CA ASP A 425 8.90 -1.40 -9.65
C ASP A 425 8.35 -2.84 -9.65
N GLY A 426 7.11 -3.01 -9.17
CA GLY A 426 6.43 -4.29 -9.04
C GLY A 426 6.32 -5.07 -10.37
N VAL A 427 6.25 -4.35 -11.50
CA VAL A 427 6.23 -4.95 -12.84
C VAL A 427 7.52 -5.74 -13.11
N ASN A 428 8.68 -5.22 -12.66
CA ASN A 428 9.97 -5.89 -12.88
C ASN A 428 10.09 -7.18 -12.07
N PHE A 429 9.47 -7.25 -10.89
CA PHE A 429 9.36 -8.48 -10.12
C PHE A 429 8.36 -9.45 -10.77
N ALA A 430 7.16 -8.97 -11.15
CA ALA A 430 6.11 -9.79 -11.73
C ALA A 430 6.58 -10.58 -12.96
N ARG A 431 7.41 -9.99 -13.82
CA ARG A 431 8.03 -10.63 -15.00
C ARG A 431 8.89 -11.86 -14.66
N ARG A 432 9.30 -12.04 -13.40
CA ARG A 432 10.22 -13.11 -12.93
C ARG A 432 9.51 -14.24 -12.22
N ILE A 433 8.25 -14.06 -11.89
CA ILE A 433 7.46 -15.06 -11.17
C ILE A 433 7.14 -16.23 -12.09
N THR A 434 7.23 -17.45 -11.56
CA THR A 434 6.93 -18.68 -12.31
C THR A 434 5.92 -19.59 -11.59
N VAL A 435 5.52 -19.21 -10.38
CA VAL A 435 4.56 -19.97 -9.55
C VAL A 435 3.15 -19.41 -9.69
N PRO A 436 2.11 -20.19 -9.29
CA PRO A 436 0.72 -19.75 -9.39
C PRO A 436 0.44 -18.47 -8.59
N GLY A 437 -0.32 -17.56 -9.20
CA GLY A 437 -0.69 -16.25 -8.64
C GLY A 437 -2.17 -15.93 -8.69
N TYR A 438 -2.67 -15.26 -7.65
CA TYR A 438 -4.00 -14.69 -7.57
C TYR A 438 -3.93 -13.17 -7.61
N PHE A 439 -4.69 -12.56 -8.54
CA PHE A 439 -4.82 -11.12 -8.67
C PHE A 439 -6.28 -10.71 -8.49
N SER A 440 -6.51 -9.67 -7.69
CA SER A 440 -7.83 -9.07 -7.53
C SER A 440 -7.70 -7.57 -7.30
N PHE A 441 -8.59 -6.79 -7.92
CA PHE A 441 -8.63 -5.33 -7.80
C PHE A 441 -9.98 -4.78 -8.29
N GLY A 442 -10.27 -3.52 -7.88
CA GLY A 442 -11.45 -2.79 -8.33
C GLY A 442 -11.19 -1.96 -9.56
N TYR A 443 -12.21 -1.82 -10.45
CA TYR A 443 -12.08 -0.93 -11.61
C TYR A 443 -12.18 0.55 -11.22
N ASN A 444 -12.77 0.85 -10.07
CA ASN A 444 -12.93 2.22 -9.57
C ASN A 444 -11.83 2.63 -8.58
N ASP A 445 -10.73 1.89 -8.52
CA ASP A 445 -9.62 2.19 -7.63
C ASP A 445 -8.86 3.45 -8.10
N ASN A 446 -8.89 4.49 -7.26
CA ASN A 446 -8.21 5.76 -7.52
C ASN A 446 -6.82 5.83 -6.86
N VAL A 447 -6.49 4.88 -5.99
CA VAL A 447 -5.21 4.81 -5.28
C VAL A 447 -4.22 3.97 -6.09
N VAL A 448 -4.71 2.80 -6.55
CA VAL A 448 -3.97 1.91 -7.46
C VAL A 448 -4.80 1.73 -8.71
N PRO A 449 -4.62 2.55 -9.73
CA PRO A 449 -5.41 2.50 -10.96
C PRO A 449 -5.40 1.10 -11.59
N PRO A 450 -6.57 0.57 -12.01
CA PRO A 450 -6.65 -0.76 -12.60
C PRO A 450 -5.83 -0.92 -13.88
N THR A 451 -5.47 0.15 -14.58
CA THR A 451 -4.50 0.09 -15.70
C THR A 451 -3.16 -0.51 -15.25
N THR A 452 -2.64 -0.13 -14.06
CA THR A 452 -1.38 -0.69 -13.56
C THR A 452 -1.53 -2.12 -13.07
N ALA A 453 -2.67 -2.44 -12.44
CA ALA A 453 -2.97 -3.78 -11.95
C ALA A 453 -3.07 -4.78 -13.12
N TYR A 454 -3.80 -4.43 -14.20
CA TYR A 454 -3.87 -5.24 -15.41
C TYR A 454 -2.52 -5.34 -16.14
N GLY A 455 -1.81 -4.21 -16.30
CA GLY A 455 -0.48 -4.22 -16.92
C GLY A 455 0.49 -5.16 -16.20
N THR A 456 0.47 -5.15 -14.88
CA THR A 456 1.28 -6.06 -14.04
C THR A 456 0.81 -7.51 -14.19
N TYR A 457 -0.51 -7.77 -14.14
CA TYR A 457 -1.08 -9.08 -14.38
C TYR A 457 -0.70 -9.63 -15.75
N ASN A 458 -0.82 -8.83 -16.81
CA ASN A 458 -0.56 -9.27 -18.19
C ASN A 458 0.89 -9.79 -18.38
N VAL A 459 1.86 -9.19 -17.68
CA VAL A 459 3.28 -9.58 -17.79
C VAL A 459 3.78 -10.54 -16.71
N ALA A 460 2.99 -10.79 -15.66
CA ALA A 460 3.36 -11.76 -14.65
C ALA A 460 3.42 -13.17 -15.25
N GLY A 461 4.42 -13.95 -14.88
CA GLY A 461 4.58 -15.34 -15.30
C GLY A 461 3.81 -16.32 -14.42
N GLY A 462 3.92 -17.63 -14.74
CA GLY A 462 3.23 -18.70 -14.04
C GLY A 462 1.72 -18.73 -14.37
N ASP A 463 1.02 -19.70 -13.77
CA ASP A 463 -0.44 -19.78 -13.85
C ASP A 463 -1.07 -18.65 -13.05
N LYS A 464 -2.07 -17.97 -13.65
CA LYS A 464 -2.66 -16.77 -13.04
C LYS A 464 -4.18 -16.88 -12.97
N THR A 465 -4.70 -16.58 -11.78
CA THR A 465 -6.13 -16.36 -11.55
C THR A 465 -6.38 -14.86 -11.45
N LEU A 466 -7.30 -14.34 -12.24
CA LEU A 466 -7.75 -12.96 -12.19
C LEU A 466 -9.19 -12.91 -11.70
N SER A 467 -9.43 -12.21 -10.60
CA SER A 467 -10.76 -11.99 -10.03
C SER A 467 -10.99 -10.48 -9.82
N PRO A 468 -11.42 -9.74 -10.86
CA PRO A 468 -11.70 -8.32 -10.76
C PRO A 468 -13.06 -8.08 -10.13
N TYR A 469 -13.17 -7.01 -9.35
CA TYR A 469 -14.41 -6.54 -8.74
C TYR A 469 -14.76 -5.13 -9.29
N PRO A 470 -15.44 -5.02 -10.44
CA PRO A 470 -15.61 -3.75 -11.15
C PRO A 470 -16.18 -2.61 -10.31
N LYS A 471 -17.07 -2.92 -9.37
CA LYS A 471 -17.73 -1.92 -8.51
C LYS A 471 -16.88 -1.43 -7.33
N THR A 472 -15.80 -2.12 -6.96
CA THR A 472 -14.96 -1.69 -5.85
C THR A 472 -13.96 -0.61 -6.27
N ALA A 473 -13.53 0.20 -5.28
CA ALA A 473 -12.38 1.08 -5.36
C ALA A 473 -11.18 0.42 -4.63
N HIS A 474 -10.42 1.17 -3.82
CA HIS A 474 -9.30 0.63 -3.03
C HIS A 474 -9.79 -0.05 -1.73
N PHE A 475 -10.72 -0.97 -1.88
CA PHE A 475 -11.27 -1.79 -0.80
C PHE A 475 -11.83 -3.09 -1.39
N TRP A 476 -12.14 -4.05 -0.54
CA TRP A 476 -12.75 -5.32 -0.93
C TRP A 476 -14.04 -5.59 -0.15
N TYR A 477 -14.95 -6.32 -0.78
CA TYR A 477 -16.10 -6.92 -0.13
C TYR A 477 -15.70 -8.21 0.59
N GLN A 478 -16.55 -8.72 1.48
CA GLN A 478 -16.30 -9.97 2.19
C GLN A 478 -16.14 -11.14 1.22
N GLU A 479 -16.93 -11.17 0.16
CA GLU A 479 -16.89 -12.22 -0.88
C GLU A 479 -15.53 -12.25 -1.59
N GLN A 480 -14.93 -11.09 -1.85
CA GLN A 480 -13.60 -10.98 -2.45
C GLN A 480 -12.52 -11.50 -1.49
N TRP A 481 -12.65 -11.18 -0.20
CA TRP A 481 -11.78 -11.69 0.84
C TRP A 481 -11.86 -13.21 0.97
N ASP A 482 -13.07 -13.76 0.97
CA ASP A 482 -13.33 -15.20 1.10
C ASP A 482 -12.79 -15.96 -0.11
N GLU A 483 -13.00 -15.47 -1.33
CA GLU A 483 -12.46 -16.03 -2.56
C GLU A 483 -10.93 -16.05 -2.56
N TRP A 484 -10.31 -14.93 -2.20
CA TRP A 484 -8.86 -14.81 -2.11
C TRP A 484 -8.25 -15.82 -1.12
N ASN A 485 -8.80 -15.91 0.10
CA ASN A 485 -8.29 -16.85 1.10
C ASN A 485 -8.59 -18.31 0.74
N ALA A 486 -9.74 -18.60 0.14
CA ALA A 486 -10.06 -19.94 -0.34
C ALA A 486 -9.07 -20.39 -1.43
N TRP A 487 -8.71 -19.49 -2.36
CA TRP A 487 -7.72 -19.78 -3.39
C TRP A 487 -6.34 -20.10 -2.77
N LEU A 488 -5.88 -19.29 -1.82
CA LEU A 488 -4.59 -19.54 -1.13
C LEU A 488 -4.59 -20.90 -0.42
N LEU A 489 -5.65 -21.22 0.33
CA LEU A 489 -5.78 -22.51 1.02
C LEU A 489 -5.78 -23.68 0.05
N GLN A 490 -6.45 -23.53 -1.10
CA GLN A 490 -6.44 -24.56 -2.13
C GLN A 490 -5.04 -24.80 -2.68
N GLN A 491 -4.25 -23.75 -2.94
CA GLN A 491 -2.88 -23.89 -3.43
C GLN A 491 -1.97 -24.55 -2.38
N LEU A 492 -2.04 -24.11 -1.12
CA LEU A 492 -1.23 -24.65 -0.02
C LEU A 492 -1.53 -26.12 0.32
N LYS A 493 -2.70 -26.65 -0.03
CA LYS A 493 -3.12 -28.03 0.21
C LYS A 493 -2.96 -28.95 -1.01
N LYS A 494 -2.46 -28.47 -2.15
CA LYS A 494 -2.29 -29.29 -3.37
C LYS A 494 -1.21 -30.35 -3.24
N ASN A 495 -0.19 -30.09 -2.41
CA ASN A 495 0.93 -31.01 -2.20
C ASN A 495 0.96 -31.38 -0.72
N PRO A 496 0.13 -32.35 -0.25
CA PRO A 496 0.09 -32.76 1.15
C PRO A 496 1.33 -33.55 1.56
#